data_d4c7a889c06beb6f9049d517f2082d7c
#
_entry.id   d4c7a889c06beb6f9049d517f2082d7c
#
_cell.length_a   1.000
_cell.length_b   1.000
_cell.length_c   1.000
_cell.angle_alpha   90.00
_cell.angle_beta   90.00
_cell.angle_gamma   90.00
#
_symmetry.space_group_name_H-M   'P 1'
#
loop_
_entity.id
_entity.type
_entity.pdbx_description
1 polymer ?
#
loop_
_entity_poly.entity_id
_entity_poly.type
_entity_poly.pdbx_seq_one_letter_code
_entity_poly.pdbx_strand_id
1 'polypeptide(L)'
;FTVTLYEAGTKTVKHTATISGTGTSGQVTQDFNLDTVAAGEYDLVVTKAAHLPYTVKNVKVEGTDLDLTTMTGKAFSTITLLCGDINNDGSINPTDINVIYQANNYYKSASEAATPIADLNGDGSINPDDINIIYQAANYYKSVNDCTFNY
;
A
#
# COMPACT_ATOMS: atom_id res chain seq x y z
N PHE A 1 -1.09 -7.86 2.32
CA PHE A 1 -1.78 -6.56 2.25
C PHE A 1 -3.24 -6.68 2.65
N THR A 2 -3.83 -5.54 3.02
CA THR A 2 -5.24 -5.49 3.45
C THR A 2 -6.03 -4.66 2.45
N VAL A 3 -7.20 -5.18 2.05
CA VAL A 3 -8.18 -4.47 1.22
C VAL A 3 -9.37 -4.14 2.11
N THR A 4 -9.75 -2.88 2.17
CA THR A 4 -10.88 -2.41 2.98
C THR A 4 -11.84 -1.59 2.13
N LEU A 5 -13.13 -1.88 2.24
CA LEU A 5 -14.20 -1.01 1.74
C LEU A 5 -14.76 -0.20 2.90
N TYR A 6 -14.68 1.11 2.76
CA TYR A 6 -15.38 2.06 3.64
C TYR A 6 -16.69 2.52 2.97
N GLU A 7 -17.67 2.89 3.74
CA GLU A 7 -18.79 3.67 3.23
C GLU A 7 -18.28 4.98 2.63
N ALA A 8 -18.69 5.30 1.40
CA ALA A 8 -18.12 6.41 0.62
C ALA A 8 -18.11 7.72 1.41
N GLY A 9 -16.97 8.39 1.40
CA GLY A 9 -16.74 9.65 2.11
C GLY A 9 -16.69 9.55 3.64
N THR A 10 -16.66 8.33 4.20
CA THR A 10 -16.59 8.09 5.65
C THR A 10 -15.37 7.25 6.03
N LYS A 11 -15.22 6.95 7.33
CA LYS A 11 -14.28 5.97 7.87
C LYS A 11 -14.98 4.71 8.41
N THR A 12 -16.25 4.52 8.05
CA THR A 12 -17.02 3.36 8.48
C THR A 12 -16.64 2.16 7.62
N VAL A 13 -16.00 1.17 8.22
CA VAL A 13 -15.63 -0.09 7.55
C VAL A 13 -16.89 -0.90 7.23
N LYS A 14 -17.00 -1.34 6.00
CA LYS A 14 -18.08 -2.24 5.54
C LYS A 14 -17.53 -3.65 5.26
N HIS A 15 -16.37 -3.75 4.61
CA HIS A 15 -15.71 -5.03 4.34
C HIS A 15 -14.20 -4.89 4.53
N THR A 16 -13.56 -5.96 4.96
CA THR A 16 -12.10 -6.06 5.03
C THR A 16 -11.67 -7.47 4.65
N ALA A 17 -10.65 -7.57 3.81
CA ALA A 17 -9.99 -8.81 3.48
C ALA A 17 -8.47 -8.65 3.63
N THR A 18 -7.82 -9.64 4.23
CA THR A 18 -6.35 -9.74 4.26
C THR A 18 -5.93 -10.71 3.17
N ILE A 19 -5.03 -10.27 2.29
CA ILE A 19 -4.57 -11.01 1.14
C ILE A 19 -3.09 -11.31 1.32
N SER A 20 -2.74 -12.59 1.30
CA SER A 20 -1.35 -13.03 1.32
C SER A 20 -0.85 -13.08 -0.12
N GLY A 21 0.04 -12.16 -0.49
CA GLY A 21 0.74 -12.22 -1.77
C GLY A 21 1.71 -13.40 -1.80
N THR A 22 1.81 -14.07 -2.93
CA THR A 22 2.84 -15.08 -3.21
C THR A 22 3.83 -14.50 -4.20
N GLY A 23 5.12 -14.51 -3.88
CA GLY A 23 6.17 -14.01 -4.76
C GLY A 23 7.49 -13.83 -4.05
N THR A 24 8.56 -13.71 -4.82
CA THR A 24 9.88 -13.28 -4.35
C THR A 24 9.97 -11.77 -4.33
N SER A 25 10.88 -11.21 -3.52
CA SER A 25 11.03 -9.77 -3.29
C SER A 25 10.90 -8.92 -4.55
N GLY A 26 10.14 -7.84 -4.49
CA GLY A 26 10.02 -6.84 -5.53
C GLY A 26 8.59 -6.62 -6.03
N GLN A 27 8.10 -7.42 -6.95
CA GLN A 27 6.73 -7.25 -7.47
C GLN A 27 5.93 -8.53 -7.31
N VAL A 28 4.80 -8.41 -6.60
CA VAL A 28 3.83 -9.49 -6.46
C VAL A 28 2.54 -9.02 -7.14
N THR A 29 2.11 -9.75 -8.16
CA THR A 29 0.78 -9.57 -8.73
C THR A 29 -0.16 -10.54 -8.04
N GLN A 30 -1.22 -10.03 -7.46
CA GLN A 30 -2.23 -10.81 -6.76
C GLN A 30 -3.61 -10.29 -7.08
N ASP A 31 -4.44 -11.14 -7.65
CA ASP A 31 -5.87 -10.86 -7.78
C ASP A 31 -6.55 -11.05 -6.42
N PHE A 32 -7.55 -10.25 -6.14
CA PHE A 32 -8.38 -10.40 -4.95
C PHE A 32 -9.86 -10.24 -5.29
N ASN A 33 -10.69 -10.95 -4.54
CA ASN A 33 -12.14 -10.81 -4.59
C ASN A 33 -12.67 -10.42 -3.22
N LEU A 34 -13.69 -9.56 -3.22
CA LEU A 34 -14.48 -9.24 -2.05
C LEU A 34 -15.88 -9.79 -2.27
N ASP A 35 -16.17 -10.93 -1.67
CA ASP A 35 -17.45 -11.58 -1.82
C ASP A 35 -18.54 -10.86 -1.01
N THR A 36 -19.78 -10.95 -1.50
CA THR A 36 -21.00 -10.51 -0.79
C THR A 36 -21.06 -9.01 -0.43
N VAL A 37 -20.47 -8.14 -1.26
CA VAL A 37 -20.61 -6.70 -1.09
C VAL A 37 -22.00 -6.26 -1.52
N ALA A 38 -22.77 -5.62 -0.62
CA ALA A 38 -24.10 -5.09 -0.94
C ALA A 38 -24.01 -3.95 -1.98
N ALA A 39 -25.09 -3.71 -2.72
CA ALA A 39 -25.16 -2.54 -3.59
C ALA A 39 -24.99 -1.24 -2.78
N GLY A 40 -24.18 -0.32 -3.30
CA GLY A 40 -23.84 0.93 -2.62
C GLY A 40 -22.63 1.62 -3.21
N GLU A 41 -22.23 2.73 -2.59
CA GLU A 41 -21.00 3.46 -2.94
C GLU A 41 -19.96 3.29 -1.83
N TYR A 42 -18.72 3.02 -2.24
CA TYR A 42 -17.64 2.66 -1.32
C TYR A 42 -16.33 3.39 -1.67
N ASP A 43 -15.50 3.63 -0.66
CA ASP A 43 -14.09 3.96 -0.86
C ASP A 43 -13.28 2.67 -0.66
N LEU A 44 -12.65 2.18 -1.74
CA LEU A 44 -11.74 1.04 -1.73
C LEU A 44 -10.35 1.49 -1.31
N VAL A 45 -9.80 0.90 -0.26
CA VAL A 45 -8.45 1.22 0.22
C VAL A 45 -7.62 -0.05 0.32
N VAL A 46 -6.46 -0.04 -0.33
CA VAL A 46 -5.47 -1.12 -0.24
C VAL A 46 -4.27 -0.63 0.54
N THR A 47 -3.90 -1.36 1.59
CA THR A 47 -2.78 -1.02 2.48
C THR A 47 -1.79 -2.16 2.61
N LYS A 48 -0.52 -1.79 2.81
CA LYS A 48 0.58 -2.68 3.19
C LYS A 48 1.54 -1.89 4.09
N ALA A 49 2.18 -2.55 5.04
CA ALA A 49 3.18 -1.90 5.90
C ALA A 49 4.28 -1.21 5.07
N ALA A 50 4.73 -0.04 5.51
CA ALA A 50 5.72 0.81 4.85
C ALA A 50 5.38 1.23 3.41
N HIS A 51 4.09 1.24 3.04
CA HIS A 51 3.62 1.68 1.73
C HIS A 51 2.51 2.72 1.90
N LEU A 52 2.44 3.65 0.93
CA LEU A 52 1.29 4.56 0.85
C LEU A 52 0.01 3.77 0.59
N PRO A 53 -1.09 4.09 1.30
CA PRO A 53 -2.40 3.50 1.00
C PRO A 53 -2.87 3.92 -0.40
N TYR A 54 -3.34 2.95 -1.17
CA TYR A 54 -3.95 3.20 -2.47
C TYR A 54 -5.47 3.29 -2.30
N THR A 55 -6.07 4.40 -2.72
CA THR A 55 -7.49 4.68 -2.51
C THR A 55 -8.21 4.92 -3.83
N VAL A 56 -9.32 4.20 -4.04
CA VAL A 56 -10.28 4.47 -5.10
C VAL A 56 -11.59 4.91 -4.46
N LYS A 57 -11.96 6.16 -4.70
CA LYS A 57 -13.16 6.76 -4.12
C LYS A 57 -14.38 6.51 -4.98
N ASN A 58 -15.54 6.43 -4.33
CA ASN A 58 -16.87 6.36 -4.94
C ASN A 58 -17.06 5.15 -5.86
N VAL A 59 -16.47 4.01 -5.52
CA VAL A 59 -16.68 2.75 -6.24
C VAL A 59 -18.15 2.35 -6.13
N LYS A 60 -18.84 2.24 -7.26
CA LYS A 60 -20.25 1.86 -7.31
C LYS A 60 -20.40 0.35 -7.47
N VAL A 61 -21.08 -0.27 -6.52
CA VAL A 61 -21.47 -1.67 -6.58
C VAL A 61 -22.99 -1.72 -6.81
N GLU A 62 -23.42 -2.30 -7.94
CA GLU A 62 -24.82 -2.28 -8.38
C GLU A 62 -25.53 -3.64 -8.20
N GLY A 63 -25.00 -4.52 -7.38
CA GLY A 63 -25.59 -5.84 -7.08
C GLY A 63 -25.26 -6.92 -8.13
N THR A 64 -24.33 -6.63 -9.04
CA THR A 64 -23.69 -7.58 -9.94
C THR A 64 -22.20 -7.56 -9.71
N ASP A 65 -21.49 -8.59 -10.16
CA ASP A 65 -20.02 -8.64 -10.05
C ASP A 65 -19.38 -7.42 -10.72
N LEU A 66 -18.48 -6.76 -10.00
CA LEU A 66 -17.71 -5.62 -10.47
C LEU A 66 -16.26 -6.04 -10.63
N ASP A 67 -15.80 -6.08 -11.89
CA ASP A 67 -14.41 -6.38 -12.22
C ASP A 67 -13.67 -5.08 -12.57
N LEU A 68 -12.88 -4.56 -11.63
CA LEU A 68 -12.08 -3.34 -11.82
C LEU A 68 -10.96 -3.53 -12.85
N THR A 69 -10.49 -4.77 -13.08
CA THR A 69 -9.38 -5.07 -14.00
C THR A 69 -9.78 -4.83 -15.46
N THR A 70 -11.07 -4.93 -15.78
CA THR A 70 -11.60 -4.70 -17.13
C THR A 70 -11.72 -3.22 -17.50
N MET A 71 -11.54 -2.32 -16.54
CA MET A 71 -11.63 -0.86 -16.73
C MET A 71 -10.33 -0.29 -17.31
N THR A 72 -10.01 -0.69 -18.53
CA THR A 72 -8.76 -0.29 -19.22
C THR A 72 -8.57 1.22 -19.25
N GLY A 73 -7.35 1.67 -18.95
CA GLY A 73 -6.97 3.09 -18.91
C GLY A 73 -7.34 3.81 -17.61
N LYS A 74 -7.95 3.13 -16.66
CA LYS A 74 -8.16 3.67 -15.30
C LYS A 74 -6.98 3.32 -14.38
N ALA A 75 -6.62 4.26 -13.51
CA ALA A 75 -5.49 4.08 -12.57
C ALA A 75 -5.68 2.89 -11.61
N PHE A 76 -6.92 2.47 -11.37
CA PHE A 76 -7.25 1.37 -10.47
C PHE A 76 -7.44 0.01 -11.16
N SER A 77 -7.28 -0.09 -12.49
CA SER A 77 -7.27 -1.40 -13.18
C SER A 77 -6.06 -2.26 -12.81
N THR A 78 -4.96 -1.60 -12.39
CA THR A 78 -3.79 -2.24 -11.79
C THR A 78 -3.33 -1.37 -10.64
N ILE A 79 -3.34 -1.92 -9.42
CA ILE A 79 -2.97 -1.18 -8.21
C ILE A 79 -1.47 -1.34 -7.96
N THR A 80 -0.74 -0.22 -7.88
CA THR A 80 0.67 -0.21 -7.49
C THR A 80 0.81 0.50 -6.14
N LEU A 81 1.29 -0.21 -5.14
CA LEU A 81 1.58 0.36 -3.82
C LEU A 81 2.98 0.97 -3.82
N LEU A 82 3.08 2.27 -3.54
CA LEU A 82 4.36 2.98 -3.45
C LEU A 82 5.01 2.70 -2.10
N CYS A 83 6.27 2.23 -2.16
CA CYS A 83 7.02 1.77 -0.99
C CYS A 83 7.89 2.87 -0.40
N GLY A 84 7.92 3.00 0.93
CA GLY A 84 8.83 3.90 1.63
C GLY A 84 8.22 4.72 2.77
N ASP A 85 6.89 4.72 2.96
CA ASP A 85 6.23 5.38 4.09
C ASP A 85 6.39 4.54 5.38
N ILE A 86 7.60 4.62 5.97
CA ILE A 86 7.98 3.81 7.14
C ILE A 86 7.36 4.37 8.42
N ASN A 87 7.29 5.70 8.54
CA ASN A 87 6.74 6.38 9.70
C ASN A 87 5.20 6.50 9.67
N ASN A 88 4.59 6.10 8.53
CA ASN A 88 3.14 6.13 8.29
C ASN A 88 2.53 7.55 8.43
N ASP A 89 3.25 8.57 7.96
CA ASP A 89 2.76 9.96 7.95
C ASP A 89 1.99 10.31 6.66
N GLY A 90 1.91 9.39 5.72
CA GLY A 90 1.22 9.54 4.44
C GLY A 90 2.05 10.21 3.36
N SER A 91 3.37 10.23 3.52
CA SER A 91 4.31 10.80 2.55
C SER A 91 5.59 9.99 2.53
N ILE A 92 6.19 9.80 1.36
CA ILE A 92 7.51 9.17 1.22
C ILE A 92 8.54 10.28 1.04
N ASN A 93 9.40 10.48 2.06
CA ASN A 93 10.29 11.62 2.11
C ASN A 93 11.51 11.38 3.04
N PRO A 94 12.40 12.37 3.27
CA PRO A 94 13.57 12.19 4.15
C PRO A 94 13.24 11.79 5.60
N THR A 95 12.03 12.00 6.10
CA THR A 95 11.67 11.58 7.46
C THR A 95 11.64 10.05 7.59
N ASP A 96 11.29 9.33 6.53
CA ASP A 96 11.34 7.87 6.46
C ASP A 96 12.78 7.37 6.46
N ILE A 97 13.65 8.04 5.69
CA ILE A 97 15.08 7.74 5.67
C ILE A 97 15.69 7.90 7.07
N ASN A 98 15.25 8.91 7.83
CA ASN A 98 15.71 9.11 9.21
C ASN A 98 15.32 7.93 10.12
N VAL A 99 14.22 7.22 9.85
CA VAL A 99 13.87 6.00 10.59
C VAL A 99 14.90 4.90 10.32
N ILE A 100 15.33 4.73 9.07
CA ILE A 100 16.38 3.77 8.72
C ILE A 100 17.69 4.11 9.45
N TYR A 101 18.10 5.38 9.46
CA TYR A 101 19.35 5.81 10.07
C TYR A 101 19.38 5.78 11.61
N GLN A 102 18.29 5.48 12.27
CA GLN A 102 18.31 5.32 13.73
C GLN A 102 19.28 4.21 14.15
N ALA A 103 20.04 4.43 15.22
CA ALA A 103 21.07 3.49 15.68
C ALA A 103 20.54 2.09 16.04
N ASN A 104 19.25 1.98 16.34
CA ASN A 104 18.57 0.74 16.64
C ASN A 104 17.95 0.06 15.41
N ASN A 105 18.12 0.65 14.22
CA ASN A 105 17.68 0.10 12.93
C ASN A 105 18.87 -0.12 11.98
N TYR A 106 19.74 0.88 11.83
CA TYR A 106 20.77 0.90 10.80
C TYR A 106 21.81 -0.21 11.00
N TYR A 107 22.07 -0.97 9.95
CA TYR A 107 22.91 -2.19 9.95
C TYR A 107 22.46 -3.26 10.95
N LYS A 108 21.17 -3.32 11.24
CA LYS A 108 20.56 -4.42 12.01
C LYS A 108 19.88 -5.40 11.07
N SER A 109 19.79 -6.66 11.54
CA SER A 109 18.83 -7.58 10.92
C SER A 109 17.40 -7.09 11.21
N ALA A 110 16.47 -7.37 10.30
CA ALA A 110 15.07 -7.00 10.50
C ALA A 110 14.50 -7.56 11.80
N SER A 111 14.97 -8.74 12.24
CA SER A 111 14.53 -9.40 13.49
C SER A 111 15.04 -8.73 14.76
N GLU A 112 16.12 -7.93 14.70
CA GLU A 112 16.74 -7.23 15.84
C GLU A 112 16.46 -5.73 15.84
N ALA A 113 15.93 -5.20 14.75
CA ALA A 113 15.65 -3.79 14.58
C ALA A 113 14.43 -3.35 15.41
N ALA A 114 14.44 -2.11 15.86
CA ALA A 114 13.27 -1.51 16.52
C ALA A 114 12.12 -1.29 15.53
N THR A 115 12.41 -1.13 14.24
CA THR A 115 11.42 -0.94 13.17
C THR A 115 11.66 -1.96 12.04
N PRO A 116 11.23 -3.22 12.19
CA PRO A 116 11.47 -4.27 11.21
C PRO A 116 10.95 -3.96 9.80
N ILE A 117 9.88 -3.16 9.68
CA ILE A 117 9.30 -2.76 8.39
C ILE A 117 10.20 -1.82 7.58
N ALA A 118 11.31 -1.35 8.14
CA ALA A 118 12.32 -0.57 7.43
C ALA A 118 13.21 -1.43 6.50
N ASP A 119 13.14 -2.75 6.60
CA ASP A 119 13.64 -3.70 5.60
C ASP A 119 12.66 -3.70 4.41
N LEU A 120 12.87 -2.76 3.49
CA LEU A 120 11.94 -2.51 2.38
C LEU A 120 12.10 -3.51 1.23
N ASN A 121 13.31 -4.04 1.05
CA ASN A 121 13.61 -5.04 0.01
C ASN A 121 13.32 -6.47 0.47
N GLY A 122 13.15 -6.70 1.78
CA GLY A 122 12.85 -7.99 2.35
C GLY A 122 14.03 -8.96 2.37
N ASP A 123 15.28 -8.46 2.36
CA ASP A 123 16.49 -9.29 2.39
C ASP A 123 16.90 -9.71 3.80
N GLY A 124 16.21 -9.19 4.82
CA GLY A 124 16.44 -9.47 6.22
C GLY A 124 17.41 -8.52 6.91
N SER A 125 17.87 -7.46 6.24
CA SER A 125 18.83 -6.48 6.76
C SER A 125 18.37 -5.06 6.48
N ILE A 126 18.53 -4.14 7.44
CA ILE A 126 18.22 -2.73 7.25
C ILE A 126 19.50 -1.98 6.94
N ASN A 127 19.63 -1.48 5.71
CA ASN A 127 20.89 -0.97 5.18
C ASN A 127 20.65 0.07 4.04
N PRO A 128 21.69 0.58 3.36
CA PRO A 128 21.53 1.53 2.25
C PRO A 128 20.66 1.06 1.08
N ASP A 129 20.49 -0.25 0.88
CA ASP A 129 19.65 -0.77 -0.22
C ASP A 129 18.16 -0.47 0.01
N ASP A 130 17.73 -0.39 1.27
CA ASP A 130 16.37 0.05 1.62
C ASP A 130 16.17 1.54 1.33
N ILE A 131 17.21 2.36 1.61
CA ILE A 131 17.18 3.78 1.30
C ILE A 131 17.08 3.99 -0.23
N ASN A 132 17.73 3.16 -1.02
CA ASN A 132 17.67 3.22 -2.48
C ASN A 132 16.23 2.98 -3.00
N ILE A 133 15.41 2.18 -2.29
CA ILE A 133 14.00 1.99 -2.64
C ILE A 133 13.22 3.30 -2.44
N ILE A 134 13.46 4.01 -1.35
CA ILE A 134 12.83 5.32 -1.10
C ILE A 134 13.21 6.30 -2.20
N TYR A 135 14.48 6.35 -2.62
CA TYR A 135 14.96 7.26 -3.66
C TYR A 135 14.52 6.92 -5.08
N GLN A 136 13.87 5.79 -5.31
CA GLN A 136 13.31 5.51 -6.64
C GLN A 136 12.34 6.62 -7.06
N ALA A 137 12.43 7.05 -8.31
CA ALA A 137 11.60 8.14 -8.84
C ALA A 137 10.09 7.89 -8.72
N ALA A 138 9.68 6.62 -8.67
CA ALA A 138 8.29 6.24 -8.46
C ALA A 138 7.81 6.51 -7.01
N ASN A 139 8.72 6.49 -6.03
CA ASN A 139 8.42 6.57 -4.61
C ASN A 139 8.70 7.95 -4.01
N TYR A 140 9.86 8.53 -4.33
CA TYR A 140 10.38 9.71 -3.64
C TYR A 140 9.50 10.95 -3.82
N TYR A 141 9.23 11.64 -2.72
CA TYR A 141 8.31 12.78 -2.63
C TYR A 141 6.87 12.47 -3.10
N LYS A 142 6.45 11.22 -2.98
CA LYS A 142 5.05 10.83 -3.16
C LYS A 142 4.28 10.91 -1.85
N SER A 143 2.97 11.11 -1.97
CA SER A 143 2.04 11.21 -0.85
C SER A 143 0.75 10.43 -1.12
N VAL A 144 -0.12 10.34 -0.14
CA VAL A 144 -1.45 9.73 -0.29
C VAL A 144 -2.27 10.35 -1.43
N ASN A 145 -2.01 11.62 -1.79
CA ASN A 145 -2.70 12.27 -2.90
C ASN A 145 -2.31 11.68 -4.26
N ASP A 146 -1.06 11.21 -4.40
CA ASP A 146 -0.58 10.54 -5.62
C ASP A 146 -1.19 9.13 -5.80
N CYS A 147 -1.76 8.58 -4.73
CA CYS A 147 -2.35 7.24 -4.65
C CYS A 147 -3.87 7.28 -4.43
N THR A 148 -4.53 8.42 -4.66
CA THR A 148 -5.97 8.60 -4.47
C THR A 148 -6.63 8.94 -5.80
N PHE A 149 -7.60 8.12 -6.20
CA PHE A 149 -8.28 8.19 -7.49
C PHE A 149 -9.80 8.17 -7.31
N ASN A 150 -10.53 8.65 -8.30
CA ASN A 150 -11.98 8.52 -8.35
C ASN A 150 -12.37 7.42 -9.35
N TYR A 151 -13.41 6.67 -8.99
CA TYR A 151 -14.04 5.64 -9.84
C TYR A 151 -14.66 6.23 -11.11
#